data_dcd3a79bdc27ee840633bd1a28d8f172
#
_entry.id   dcd3a79bdc27ee840633bd1a28d8f172
#
_cell.length_a   1.000
_cell.length_b   1.000
_cell.length_c   1.000
_cell.angle_alpha   90.00
_cell.angle_beta   90.00
_cell.angle_gamma   90.00
#
_symmetry.space_group_name_H-M   'P 1'
#
loop_
_entity.id
_entity.type
_entity.pdbx_description
1 polymer ?
#
loop_
_entity_poly.entity_id
_entity_poly.type
_entity_poly.pdbx_seq_one_letter_code
_entity_poly.pdbx_strand_id
1 'polypeptide(L)'
;KIMPMIKPNQGLLVNDTTPSNMEQVYAILNSDDRLNKNSVAAIMGNIDVETGGSFDFMQQQNKGPGYGLFQFEGIQRKEYDKFLNENKLKDSANAQIDYVMENVFGNKQNIVGQGNAKKIREAFDAGDVDLATEIFMTKFERPKDQSSKQINKRIKKAKSIMDIFSE
;
A
#
# COMPACT_ATOMS: atom_id res chain seq x y z
N LYS A 1 9.08 -28.81 31.98
CA LYS A 1 9.25 -28.51 31.34
C LYS A 1 9.40 -27.97 30.95
N ILE A 2 9.55 -27.64 30.91
CA ILE A 2 9.75 -27.24 30.19
C ILE A 2 9.82 -26.62 29.84
N MET A 3 9.73 -26.24 29.76
CA MET A 3 9.81 -25.60 29.10
C MET A 3 10.18 -24.78 29.04
N PRO A 4 10.37 -24.90 29.32
CA PRO A 4 10.78 -24.10 28.90
C PRO A 4 11.02 -23.32 28.67
N MET A 5 11.05 -23.18 28.93
CA MET A 5 11.37 -22.55 28.44
C MET A 5 11.77 -22.01 28.11
N ILE A 6 11.62 -22.03 28.66
CA ILE A 6 11.89 -21.56 28.13
C ILE A 6 12.71 -20.99 27.98
N LYS A 7 12.48 -20.96 28.20
CA LYS A 7 13.63 -20.39 27.58
C LYS A 7 13.35 -19.00 27.09
N PRO A 8 14.34 -18.05 27.22
CA PRO A 8 14.10 -16.69 26.76
C PRO A 8 13.72 -16.60 25.30
N ASN A 9 14.43 -17.35 24.46
CA ASN A 9 14.15 -17.33 23.04
C ASN A 9 12.84 -18.00 22.67
N GLN A 10 12.24 -18.70 23.60
CA GLN A 10 10.89 -19.23 23.36
C GLN A 10 9.88 -18.11 23.18
N GLY A 11 10.04 -17.03 23.96
CA GLY A 11 9.19 -15.87 23.79
C GLY A 11 9.37 -15.24 22.41
N LEU A 12 10.59 -15.26 21.90
CA LEU A 12 10.87 -14.74 20.57
C LEU A 12 10.17 -15.58 19.50
N LEU A 13 10.07 -16.87 19.67
CA LEU A 13 9.38 -17.73 18.72
C LEU A 13 7.92 -17.37 18.59
N VAL A 14 7.28 -16.99 19.69
CA VAL A 14 5.90 -16.51 19.63
C VAL A 14 5.83 -15.25 18.77
N ASN A 15 6.80 -14.35 18.92
CA ASN A 15 6.86 -13.14 18.11
C ASN A 15 7.08 -13.46 16.63
N ASP A 16 7.83 -14.54 16.35
CA ASP A 16 8.13 -14.93 14.98
C ASP A 16 6.87 -15.35 14.21
N THR A 17 5.77 -15.70 14.91
CA THR A 17 4.53 -16.05 14.25
C THR A 17 3.65 -14.83 13.97
N THR A 18 4.02 -13.65 14.49
CA THR A 18 3.29 -12.41 14.25
C THR A 18 3.63 -11.89 12.86
N PRO A 19 2.64 -11.66 11.98
CA PRO A 19 2.94 -11.12 10.66
C PRO A 19 3.59 -9.75 10.76
N SER A 20 4.57 -9.50 9.91
CA SER A 20 5.17 -8.18 9.77
C SER A 20 4.14 -7.22 9.17
N ASN A 21 4.41 -5.92 9.24
CA ASN A 21 3.57 -4.91 8.60
C ASN A 21 3.46 -5.19 7.09
N MET A 22 4.57 -5.53 6.44
CA MET A 22 4.56 -5.86 5.02
C MET A 22 3.64 -7.05 4.72
N GLU A 23 3.75 -8.11 5.52
CA GLU A 23 2.91 -9.30 5.35
C GLU A 23 1.44 -8.99 5.57
N GLN A 24 1.12 -8.13 6.52
CA GLN A 24 -0.27 -7.71 6.77
C GLN A 24 -0.83 -6.95 5.58
N VAL A 25 -0.08 -6.01 5.04
CA VAL A 25 -0.49 -5.23 3.85
C VAL A 25 -0.67 -6.17 2.66
N TYR A 26 0.27 -7.11 2.46
CA TYR A 26 0.15 -8.10 1.40
C TYR A 26 -1.14 -8.91 1.54
N ALA A 27 -1.45 -9.40 2.74
CA ALA A 27 -2.64 -10.20 2.97
C ALA A 27 -3.92 -9.42 2.63
N ILE A 28 -3.97 -8.14 3.01
CA ILE A 28 -5.14 -7.30 2.71
C ILE A 28 -5.30 -7.15 1.20
N LEU A 29 -4.24 -6.78 0.50
CA LEU A 29 -4.29 -6.56 -0.95
C LEU A 29 -4.56 -7.85 -1.70
N ASN A 30 -3.91 -8.93 -1.29
CA ASN A 30 -4.05 -10.23 -1.97
C ASN A 30 -5.44 -10.83 -1.80
N SER A 31 -6.19 -10.40 -0.80
CA SER A 31 -7.57 -10.86 -0.60
C SER A 31 -8.58 -10.13 -1.49
N ASP A 32 -8.18 -9.09 -2.19
CA ASP A 32 -9.07 -8.31 -3.06
C ASP A 32 -9.10 -8.94 -4.44
N ASP A 33 -10.24 -9.50 -4.82
CA ASP A 33 -10.41 -10.22 -6.09
C ASP A 33 -10.25 -9.33 -7.32
N ARG A 34 -10.29 -8.01 -7.14
CA ARG A 34 -10.10 -7.05 -8.24
C ARG A 34 -8.63 -6.87 -8.60
N LEU A 35 -7.73 -7.32 -7.73
CA LEU A 35 -6.29 -7.20 -7.93
C LEU A 35 -5.69 -8.53 -8.36
N ASN A 36 -4.58 -8.47 -9.07
CA ASN A 36 -3.76 -9.61 -9.44
C ASN A 36 -2.36 -9.41 -8.84
N LYS A 37 -1.46 -10.39 -9.01
CA LYS A 37 -0.14 -10.29 -8.39
C LYS A 37 0.66 -9.08 -8.88
N ASN A 38 0.45 -8.64 -10.13
CA ASN A 38 1.14 -7.46 -10.64
C ASN A 38 0.64 -6.18 -9.97
N SER A 39 -0.67 -6.03 -9.83
CA SER A 39 -1.23 -4.84 -9.18
C SER A 39 -0.96 -4.82 -7.68
N VAL A 40 -1.00 -5.98 -7.02
CA VAL A 40 -0.61 -6.07 -5.60
C VAL A 40 0.83 -5.60 -5.42
N ALA A 41 1.75 -6.12 -6.24
CA ALA A 41 3.16 -5.72 -6.17
C ALA A 41 3.35 -4.24 -6.48
N ALA A 42 2.62 -3.72 -7.48
CA ALA A 42 2.71 -2.31 -7.87
C ALA A 42 2.29 -1.39 -6.72
N ILE A 43 1.19 -1.70 -6.06
CA ILE A 43 0.71 -0.93 -4.90
C ILE A 43 1.72 -1.01 -3.77
N MET A 44 2.20 -2.21 -3.47
CA MET A 44 3.16 -2.42 -2.37
C MET A 44 4.51 -1.76 -2.64
N GLY A 45 4.97 -1.75 -3.89
CA GLY A 45 6.20 -1.06 -4.26
C GLY A 45 6.10 0.45 -4.00
N ASN A 46 4.93 1.01 -4.27
CA ASN A 46 4.67 2.41 -3.96
C ASN A 46 4.61 2.64 -2.44
N ILE A 47 3.92 1.78 -1.71
CA ILE A 47 3.86 1.87 -0.23
C ILE A 47 5.25 1.78 0.39
N ASP A 48 6.09 0.88 -0.12
CA ASP A 48 7.47 0.72 0.36
C ASP A 48 8.21 2.06 0.32
N VAL A 49 8.16 2.72 -0.83
CA VAL A 49 8.83 4.02 -1.00
C VAL A 49 8.18 5.10 -0.12
N GLU A 50 6.84 5.14 -0.08
CA GLU A 50 6.14 6.16 0.70
C GLU A 50 6.42 6.04 2.20
N THR A 51 6.55 4.82 2.71
CA THR A 51 6.76 4.58 4.15
C THR A 51 8.22 4.35 4.53
N GLY A 52 9.15 4.49 3.58
CA GLY A 52 10.56 4.21 3.84
C GLY A 52 10.81 2.76 4.24
N GLY A 53 9.98 1.85 3.76
CA GLY A 53 10.11 0.41 4.02
C GLY A 53 9.38 -0.08 5.27
N SER A 54 8.74 0.80 6.04
CA SER A 54 8.11 0.40 7.30
C SER A 54 6.78 -0.31 7.12
N PHE A 55 6.04 0.00 6.05
CA PHE A 55 4.66 -0.48 5.84
C PHE A 55 3.77 -0.20 7.05
N ASP A 56 4.10 0.83 7.83
CA ASP A 56 3.35 1.21 9.03
C ASP A 56 2.26 2.20 8.64
N PHE A 57 1.01 1.83 8.89
CA PHE A 57 -0.12 2.70 8.54
C PHE A 57 -0.13 3.99 9.37
N MET A 58 0.64 4.06 10.45
CA MET A 58 0.79 5.28 11.25
C MET A 58 2.03 6.08 10.89
N GLN A 59 2.73 5.71 9.80
CA GLN A 59 3.95 6.39 9.39
C GLN A 59 3.69 7.86 9.09
N GLN A 60 4.32 8.74 9.87
CA GLN A 60 4.25 10.17 9.65
C GLN A 60 5.44 10.61 8.80
N GLN A 61 5.19 11.44 7.80
CA GLN A 61 6.29 11.96 6.97
C GLN A 61 7.26 12.77 7.83
N ASN A 62 8.56 12.53 7.62
CA ASN A 62 9.58 13.34 8.28
C ASN A 62 9.55 14.76 7.69
N LYS A 63 9.23 15.75 8.55
CA LYS A 63 9.18 17.16 8.16
C LYS A 63 8.15 17.46 7.06
N GLY A 64 7.02 16.76 7.07
CA GLY A 64 5.97 17.02 6.10
C GLY A 64 4.63 16.50 6.57
N PRO A 65 3.57 16.79 5.80
CA PRO A 65 2.20 16.44 6.20
C PRO A 65 1.77 15.01 5.85
N GLY A 66 2.58 14.26 5.09
CA GLY A 66 2.19 12.92 4.63
C GLY A 66 1.96 11.96 5.77
N TYR A 67 0.90 11.16 5.67
CA TYR A 67 0.51 10.21 6.71
C TYR A 67 0.10 8.88 6.12
N GLY A 68 0.55 7.80 6.77
CA GLY A 68 0.09 6.45 6.51
C GLY A 68 0.79 5.76 5.36
N LEU A 69 0.21 4.66 4.92
CA LEU A 69 0.77 3.80 3.87
C LEU A 69 0.99 4.54 2.56
N PHE A 70 0.10 5.47 2.23
CA PHE A 70 0.11 6.18 0.97
C PHE A 70 0.56 7.63 1.13
N GLN A 71 0.95 8.02 2.33
CA GLN A 71 1.37 9.38 2.66
C GLN A 71 0.35 10.43 2.24
N PHE A 72 -0.89 10.21 2.71
CA PHE A 72 -2.00 11.14 2.46
C PHE A 72 -1.67 12.54 2.97
N GLU A 73 -1.95 13.55 2.16
CA GLU A 73 -1.79 14.95 2.57
C GLU A 73 -2.84 15.82 1.87
N GLY A 74 -3.03 17.02 2.36
CA GLY A 74 -3.93 17.99 1.75
C GLY A 74 -5.36 17.47 1.62
N ILE A 75 -5.92 17.64 0.42
CA ILE A 75 -7.29 17.21 0.13
C ILE A 75 -7.44 15.71 0.30
N GLN A 76 -6.43 14.93 -0.09
CA GLN A 76 -6.48 13.47 0.03
C GLN A 76 -6.62 13.05 1.49
N ARG A 77 -5.90 13.71 2.41
CA ARG A 77 -6.04 13.44 3.83
C ARG A 77 -7.43 13.78 4.35
N LYS A 78 -7.96 14.93 3.93
CA LYS A 78 -9.31 15.35 4.33
C LYS A 78 -10.37 14.37 3.84
N GLU A 79 -10.25 13.92 2.60
CA GLU A 79 -11.20 12.97 2.03
C GLU A 79 -11.10 11.61 2.69
N TYR A 80 -9.90 11.20 3.07
CA TYR A 80 -9.72 9.96 3.83
C TYR A 80 -10.40 10.07 5.21
N ASP A 81 -10.20 11.17 5.94
CA ASP A 81 -10.84 11.37 7.24
C ASP A 81 -12.36 11.37 7.10
N LYS A 82 -12.89 11.96 6.03
CA LYS A 82 -14.32 11.95 5.73
C LYS A 82 -14.82 10.52 5.46
N PHE A 83 -14.03 9.75 4.71
CA PHE A 83 -14.34 8.34 4.44
C PHE A 83 -14.45 7.54 5.74
N LEU A 84 -13.53 7.74 6.67
CA LEU A 84 -13.58 7.08 7.96
C LEU A 84 -14.87 7.43 8.71
N ASN A 85 -15.22 8.71 8.76
CA ASN A 85 -16.41 9.16 9.46
C ASN A 85 -17.69 8.62 8.82
N GLU A 86 -17.80 8.69 7.51
CA GLU A 86 -18.98 8.23 6.78
C GLU A 86 -19.20 6.74 6.93
N ASN A 87 -18.12 5.97 7.04
CA ASN A 87 -18.19 4.51 7.15
C ASN A 87 -18.04 4.01 8.57
N LYS A 88 -17.92 4.93 9.55
CA LYS A 88 -17.76 4.59 10.97
C LYS A 88 -16.59 3.66 11.19
N LEU A 89 -15.47 3.96 10.53
CA LEU A 89 -14.25 3.17 10.62
C LEU A 89 -13.20 3.88 11.45
N LYS A 90 -12.39 3.07 12.12
CA LYS A 90 -11.16 3.56 12.74
C LYS A 90 -10.04 3.49 11.72
N ASP A 91 -9.07 4.39 11.86
CA ASP A 91 -7.87 4.36 11.03
C ASP A 91 -7.13 3.03 11.22
N SER A 92 -6.70 2.45 10.11
CA SER A 92 -5.99 1.17 10.10
C SER A 92 -5.40 0.97 8.69
N ALA A 93 -4.52 -0.02 8.56
CA ALA A 93 -4.02 -0.41 7.24
C ALA A 93 -5.20 -0.79 6.34
N ASN A 94 -6.14 -1.56 6.84
CA ASN A 94 -7.32 -1.98 6.10
C ASN A 94 -8.15 -0.78 5.62
N ALA A 95 -8.41 0.17 6.51
CA ALA A 95 -9.21 1.35 6.16
C ALA A 95 -8.51 2.21 5.10
N GLN A 96 -7.19 2.38 5.22
CA GLN A 96 -6.42 3.15 4.23
C GLN A 96 -6.45 2.48 2.85
N ILE A 97 -6.28 1.17 2.82
CA ILE A 97 -6.33 0.41 1.57
C ILE A 97 -7.75 0.44 0.99
N ASP A 98 -8.78 0.26 1.81
CA ASP A 98 -10.18 0.33 1.36
C ASP A 98 -10.48 1.69 0.72
N TYR A 99 -10.00 2.77 1.31
CA TYR A 99 -10.18 4.10 0.76
C TYR A 99 -9.54 4.21 -0.64
N VAL A 100 -8.32 3.71 -0.79
CA VAL A 100 -7.63 3.73 -2.08
C VAL A 100 -8.38 2.88 -3.11
N MET A 101 -8.83 1.69 -2.72
CA MET A 101 -9.57 0.80 -3.61
C MET A 101 -10.91 1.42 -4.02
N GLU A 102 -11.57 2.12 -3.11
CA GLU A 102 -12.80 2.84 -3.44
C GLU A 102 -12.55 3.94 -4.48
N ASN A 103 -11.40 4.60 -4.42
CA ASN A 103 -11.02 5.60 -5.41
C ASN A 103 -10.68 4.99 -6.76
N VAL A 104 -10.11 3.80 -6.79
CA VAL A 104 -9.70 3.15 -8.04
C VAL A 104 -10.85 2.40 -8.70
N PHE A 105 -11.64 1.66 -7.92
CA PHE A 105 -12.66 0.75 -8.43
C PHE A 105 -14.09 1.17 -8.12
N GLY A 106 -14.29 2.01 -7.12
CA GLY A 106 -15.62 2.38 -6.66
C GLY A 106 -16.18 3.59 -7.39
N ASN A 107 -17.26 4.12 -6.83
CA ASN A 107 -17.96 5.27 -7.41
C ASN A 107 -17.44 6.61 -6.89
N LYS A 108 -16.60 6.60 -5.85
CA LYS A 108 -16.07 7.81 -5.23
C LYS A 108 -14.66 8.09 -5.75
N GLN A 109 -14.58 8.55 -6.97
CA GLN A 109 -13.30 8.82 -7.62
C GLN A 109 -12.94 10.30 -7.56
N ASN A 110 -13.31 10.95 -6.46
CA ASN A 110 -13.21 12.40 -6.35
C ASN A 110 -11.79 12.93 -6.37
N ILE A 111 -10.87 12.20 -5.78
CA ILE A 111 -9.47 12.64 -5.66
C ILE A 111 -8.68 12.26 -6.90
N VAL A 112 -8.90 11.05 -7.39
CA VAL A 112 -8.16 10.53 -8.54
C VAL A 112 -8.74 11.04 -9.85
N GLY A 113 -10.08 11.16 -9.90
CA GLY A 113 -10.83 11.45 -11.11
C GLY A 113 -11.09 10.19 -11.92
N GLN A 114 -12.21 10.19 -12.65
CA GLN A 114 -12.65 9.00 -13.40
C GLN A 114 -11.62 8.56 -14.45
N GLY A 115 -11.03 9.53 -15.14
CA GLY A 115 -10.05 9.23 -16.19
C GLY A 115 -8.81 8.57 -15.65
N ASN A 116 -8.28 9.07 -14.54
CA ASN A 116 -7.11 8.49 -13.90
C ASN A 116 -7.41 7.13 -13.28
N ALA A 117 -8.57 6.98 -12.66
CA ALA A 117 -9.00 5.69 -12.11
C ALA A 117 -9.06 4.63 -13.21
N LYS A 118 -9.61 4.98 -14.36
CA LYS A 118 -9.66 4.07 -15.52
C LYS A 118 -8.27 3.67 -15.97
N LYS A 119 -7.34 4.63 -16.07
CA LYS A 119 -5.95 4.35 -16.47
C LYS A 119 -5.28 3.41 -15.48
N ILE A 120 -5.51 3.61 -14.18
CA ILE A 120 -4.97 2.72 -13.15
C ILE A 120 -5.52 1.31 -13.32
N ARG A 121 -6.84 1.16 -13.49
CA ARG A 121 -7.46 -0.17 -13.68
C ARG A 121 -6.91 -0.87 -14.92
N GLU A 122 -6.78 -0.15 -16.03
CA GLU A 122 -6.23 -0.71 -17.27
C GLU A 122 -4.78 -1.17 -17.08
N ALA A 123 -3.99 -0.36 -16.37
CA ALA A 123 -2.60 -0.74 -16.10
C ALA A 123 -2.51 -1.96 -15.18
N PHE A 124 -3.42 -2.07 -14.20
CA PHE A 124 -3.47 -3.23 -13.30
C PHE A 124 -3.77 -4.52 -14.05
N ASP A 125 -4.58 -4.44 -15.11
CA ASP A 125 -4.99 -5.61 -15.90
C ASP A 125 -4.04 -5.93 -17.05
N ALA A 126 -3.05 -5.08 -17.32
CA ALA A 126 -2.20 -5.23 -18.50
C ALA A 126 -1.16 -6.36 -18.39
N GLY A 127 -0.98 -6.94 -17.21
CA GLY A 127 -0.02 -8.03 -17.02
C GLY A 127 1.44 -7.58 -16.98
N ASP A 128 1.68 -6.32 -16.65
CA ASP A 128 3.01 -5.71 -16.65
C ASP A 128 3.19 -4.94 -15.33
N VAL A 129 4.03 -5.48 -14.45
CA VAL A 129 4.24 -4.87 -13.13
C VAL A 129 4.90 -3.50 -13.24
N ASP A 130 5.76 -3.30 -14.24
CA ASP A 130 6.43 -2.01 -14.42
C ASP A 130 5.39 -0.93 -14.75
N LEU A 131 4.51 -1.22 -15.69
CA LEU A 131 3.45 -0.31 -16.10
C LEU A 131 2.49 -0.04 -14.94
N ALA A 132 2.06 -1.08 -14.25
CA ALA A 132 1.15 -0.93 -13.11
C ALA A 132 1.76 -0.04 -12.03
N THR A 133 3.04 -0.22 -11.74
CA THR A 133 3.77 0.56 -10.73
C THR A 133 3.87 2.03 -11.14
N GLU A 134 4.26 2.29 -12.37
CA GLU A 134 4.40 3.65 -12.89
C GLU A 134 3.08 4.39 -12.91
N ILE A 135 2.02 3.75 -13.40
CA ILE A 135 0.71 4.40 -13.51
C ILE A 135 0.11 4.66 -12.14
N PHE A 136 0.24 3.72 -11.20
CA PHE A 136 -0.25 3.96 -9.85
C PHE A 136 0.50 5.14 -9.20
N MET A 137 1.81 5.20 -9.36
CA MET A 137 2.61 6.31 -8.87
C MET A 137 2.15 7.64 -9.47
N THR A 138 2.05 7.72 -10.79
CA THR A 138 1.81 9.00 -11.47
C THR A 138 0.36 9.45 -11.37
N LYS A 139 -0.59 8.53 -11.28
CA LYS A 139 -2.02 8.86 -11.29
C LYS A 139 -2.67 8.86 -9.90
N PHE A 140 -2.17 8.03 -8.97
CA PHE A 140 -2.71 8.01 -7.61
C PHE A 140 -1.81 8.78 -6.64
N GLU A 141 -0.55 8.35 -6.47
CA GLU A 141 0.36 8.97 -5.50
C GLU A 141 0.74 10.40 -5.89
N ARG A 142 1.01 10.62 -7.14
CA ARG A 142 1.34 11.93 -7.72
C ARG A 142 2.39 12.70 -6.92
N PRO A 143 3.56 12.10 -6.65
CA PRO A 143 4.64 12.81 -5.98
C PRO A 143 5.15 13.94 -6.86
N LYS A 144 5.79 14.95 -6.25
CA LYS A 144 6.36 16.08 -7.00
C LYS A 144 7.41 15.58 -8.00
N ASP A 145 8.24 14.65 -7.57
CA ASP A 145 9.30 14.08 -8.42
C ASP A 145 8.76 12.83 -9.10
N GLN A 146 8.47 12.97 -10.39
CA GLN A 146 8.02 11.85 -11.24
C GLN A 146 9.09 11.48 -12.26
N SER A 147 10.36 11.68 -11.90
CA SER A 147 11.49 11.33 -12.75
C SER A 147 11.60 9.81 -12.94
N SER A 148 12.34 9.42 -13.99
CA SER A 148 12.65 8.01 -14.24
C SER A 148 13.31 7.36 -13.04
N LYS A 149 14.11 8.11 -12.29
CA LYS A 149 14.77 7.60 -11.08
C LYS A 149 13.73 7.18 -10.03
N GLN A 150 12.72 7.99 -9.80
CA GLN A 150 11.67 7.69 -8.84
C GLN A 150 10.78 6.54 -9.32
N ILE A 151 10.44 6.54 -10.60
CA ILE A 151 9.68 5.45 -11.20
C ILE A 151 10.43 4.12 -11.05
N ASN A 152 11.70 4.10 -11.42
CA ASN A 152 12.54 2.90 -11.37
C ASN A 152 12.73 2.40 -9.94
N LYS A 153 12.83 3.31 -8.97
CA LYS A 153 12.94 2.96 -7.56
C LYS A 153 11.72 2.16 -7.11
N ARG A 154 10.52 2.62 -7.48
CA ARG A 154 9.28 1.94 -7.10
C ARG A 154 9.10 0.62 -7.85
N ILE A 155 9.49 0.57 -9.12
CA ILE A 155 9.45 -0.66 -9.90
C ILE A 155 10.38 -1.72 -9.29
N LYS A 156 11.58 -1.31 -8.91
CA LYS A 156 12.52 -2.23 -8.26
C LYS A 156 11.93 -2.81 -6.97
N LYS A 157 11.28 -1.98 -6.17
CA LYS A 157 10.61 -2.43 -4.96
C LYS A 157 9.47 -3.39 -5.27
N ALA A 158 8.66 -3.07 -6.26
CA ALA A 158 7.54 -3.93 -6.68
C ALA A 158 8.04 -5.31 -7.09
N LYS A 159 9.08 -5.37 -7.89
CA LYS A 159 9.65 -6.65 -8.33
C LYS A 159 10.24 -7.45 -7.17
N SER A 160 10.90 -6.78 -6.25
CA SER A 160 11.43 -7.43 -5.05
C SER A 160 10.30 -8.04 -4.21
N ILE A 161 9.21 -7.33 -4.07
CA ILE A 161 8.03 -7.81 -3.34
C ILE A 161 7.40 -9.01 -4.04
N MET A 162 7.31 -8.99 -5.37
CA MET A 162 6.84 -10.15 -6.12
C MET A 162 7.68 -11.39 -5.81
N ASP A 163 8.99 -11.23 -5.74
CA ASP A 163 9.88 -12.35 -5.43
C ASP A 163 9.66 -12.87 -4.02
N ILE A 164 9.47 -11.97 -3.05
CA ILE A 164 9.26 -12.35 -1.65
C ILE A 164 7.99 -13.20 -1.50
N PHE A 165 6.92 -12.84 -2.20
CA PHE A 165 5.62 -13.49 -2.07
C PHE A 165 5.31 -14.49 -3.20
N SER A 166 6.28 -14.79 -4.04
CA SER A 166 6.09 -15.81 -5.08
C SER A 166 6.12 -17.21 -4.45
N GLU A 167 5.25 -18.06 -4.96
CA GLU A 167 5.15 -19.45 -4.51
C GLU A 167 5.61 -20.39 -5.62
#